data_3275558e2cafe74ad47228f6a9efce24
#
_entry.id   3275558e2cafe74ad47228f6a9efce24
#
_cell.length_a   1.000
_cell.length_b   1.000
_cell.length_c   1.000
_cell.angle_alpha   90.00
_cell.angle_beta   90.00
_cell.angle_gamma   90.00
#
_symmetry.space_group_name_H-M   'P 1'
#
loop_
_entity.id
_entity.type
_entity.pdbx_description
1 polymer ?
#
loop_
_entity_poly.entity_id
_entity_poly.type
_entity_poly.pdbx_seq_one_letter_code
_entity_poly.pdbx_strand_id
1 'polypeptide(L)'
;ATDHELFEPASGQISKISIGDKVPDFEVTINDKKWTLSQLRKNTELTSDGTIVLTFWCTFCHSCRHVDQSLNKLAQHYKGKAAVIALDASDGETTEEVTRFAKKKGLTLPIALNASGSAADIFGAKVTTTTVVIDKQGVLRYCGQFGNARHPFAQNALEAVLQGQTVKVAETKHRG
;
A
#
# COMPACT_ATOMS: atom_id res chain seq x y z
N ALA A 1 -15.14 12.97 -22.57
CA ALA A 1 -15.15 12.05 -21.47
C ALA A 1 -13.86 11.26 -21.43
N THR A 2 -13.33 11.10 -20.26
CA THR A 2 -12.18 10.24 -20.07
C THR A 2 -12.67 8.80 -19.93
N ASP A 3 -11.79 7.84 -20.14
CA ASP A 3 -12.13 6.45 -19.93
C ASP A 3 -12.68 6.24 -18.53
N HIS A 4 -12.19 6.98 -17.58
CA HIS A 4 -12.66 6.94 -16.21
C HIS A 4 -14.16 7.26 -16.11
N GLU A 5 -14.63 8.25 -16.83
CA GLU A 5 -16.05 8.61 -16.83
C GLU A 5 -16.91 7.56 -17.51
N LEU A 6 -16.36 6.93 -18.57
CA LEU A 6 -17.08 5.87 -19.27
C LEU A 6 -17.28 4.64 -18.38
N PHE A 7 -16.36 4.42 -17.47
CA PHE A 7 -16.41 3.30 -16.55
C PHE A 7 -16.97 3.68 -15.18
N GLU A 8 -17.55 4.88 -15.11
CA GLU A 8 -18.17 5.30 -13.88
C GLU A 8 -19.18 4.25 -13.46
N PRO A 9 -19.02 3.73 -12.28
CA PRO A 9 -19.89 2.66 -11.87
C PRO A 9 -21.28 3.17 -11.71
N ALA A 10 -22.12 2.33 -12.18
CA ALA A 10 -23.50 2.43 -11.80
C ALA A 10 -23.49 2.50 -10.32
N SER A 11 -23.77 3.17 -9.57
CA SER A 11 -23.88 3.33 -8.14
C SER A 11 -23.04 2.36 -7.31
N GLY A 12 -22.44 2.82 -6.30
CA GLY A 12 -21.70 2.05 -5.32
C GLY A 12 -20.22 1.98 -5.54
N GLN A 13 -19.70 2.54 -6.63
CA GLN A 13 -18.27 2.61 -6.75
C GLN A 13 -17.74 3.82 -6.05
N ILE A 14 -16.66 3.56 -5.36
CA ILE A 14 -15.96 4.60 -4.60
C ILE A 14 -15.05 5.35 -5.56
N SER A 15 -15.20 6.64 -5.64
CA SER A 15 -14.29 7.49 -6.39
C SER A 15 -12.94 7.54 -5.67
N LYS A 16 -11.89 7.76 -6.43
CA LYS A 16 -10.56 7.97 -5.89
C LYS A 16 -10.59 9.02 -4.78
N ILE A 17 -9.98 8.70 -3.65
CA ILE A 17 -9.86 9.63 -2.53
C ILE A 17 -8.67 10.56 -2.70
N SER A 18 -8.67 11.63 -1.94
CA SER A 18 -7.61 12.65 -1.95
C SER A 18 -6.82 12.63 -0.63
N ILE A 19 -5.64 13.24 -0.64
CA ILE A 19 -4.87 13.47 0.59
C ILE A 19 -5.75 14.22 1.59
N GLY A 20 -5.78 13.72 2.82
CA GLY A 20 -6.61 14.28 3.88
C GLY A 20 -7.95 13.58 4.05
N ASP A 21 -8.33 12.73 3.12
CA ASP A 21 -9.59 11.99 3.22
C ASP A 21 -9.42 10.74 4.08
N LYS A 22 -10.49 10.33 4.73
CA LYS A 22 -10.53 9.03 5.39
C LYS A 22 -10.54 7.93 4.35
N VAL A 23 -9.75 6.89 4.58
CA VAL A 23 -9.66 5.75 3.68
C VAL A 23 -10.82 4.81 3.95
N PRO A 24 -11.65 4.50 2.93
CA PRO A 24 -12.70 3.50 3.09
C PRO A 24 -12.11 2.12 3.37
N ASP A 25 -12.86 1.29 4.08
CA ASP A 25 -12.41 -0.05 4.38
C ASP A 25 -12.41 -0.92 3.11
N PHE A 26 -11.56 -1.92 3.09
CA PHE A 26 -11.53 -2.92 2.01
C PHE A 26 -10.94 -4.21 2.55
N GLU A 27 -11.17 -5.31 1.84
CA GLU A 27 -10.75 -6.63 2.28
C GLU A 27 -9.50 -7.09 1.53
N VAL A 28 -8.60 -7.72 2.26
CA VAL A 28 -7.39 -8.35 1.70
C VAL A 28 -7.24 -9.74 2.28
N THR A 29 -6.41 -10.56 1.64
CA THR A 29 -6.07 -11.89 2.13
C THR A 29 -4.57 -11.95 2.38
N ILE A 30 -4.17 -12.33 3.59
CA ILE A 30 -2.77 -12.54 3.95
C ILE A 30 -2.65 -13.96 4.49
N ASN A 31 -1.80 -14.77 3.87
CA ASN A 31 -1.61 -16.17 4.27
C ASN A 31 -2.93 -16.94 4.39
N ASP A 32 -3.79 -16.77 3.38
CA ASP A 32 -5.12 -17.41 3.29
C ASP A 32 -6.12 -16.96 4.34
N LYS A 33 -5.81 -15.94 5.10
CA LYS A 33 -6.73 -15.37 6.07
C LYS A 33 -7.23 -14.01 5.59
N LYS A 34 -8.53 -13.79 5.70
CA LYS A 34 -9.16 -12.53 5.31
C LYS A 34 -9.02 -11.49 6.41
N TRP A 35 -8.67 -10.28 6.00
CA TRP A 35 -8.55 -9.12 6.86
C TRP A 35 -9.21 -7.92 6.19
N THR A 36 -9.79 -7.04 6.99
CA THR A 36 -10.12 -5.71 6.49
C THR A 36 -8.98 -4.76 6.81
N LEU A 37 -8.92 -3.65 6.11
CA LEU A 37 -7.94 -2.59 6.44
C LEU A 37 -8.07 -2.17 7.90
N SER A 38 -9.31 -2.01 8.38
CA SER A 38 -9.58 -1.66 9.77
C SER A 38 -8.98 -2.67 10.75
N GLN A 39 -9.12 -3.96 10.45
CA GLN A 39 -8.57 -5.01 11.29
C GLN A 39 -7.04 -4.97 11.32
N LEU A 40 -6.42 -4.75 10.15
CA LEU A 40 -4.97 -4.62 10.07
C LEU A 40 -4.46 -3.44 10.90
N ARG A 41 -5.15 -2.32 10.84
CA ARG A 41 -4.78 -1.11 11.59
C ARG A 41 -4.96 -1.25 13.10
N LYS A 42 -5.82 -2.15 13.54
CA LYS A 42 -6.04 -2.44 14.96
C LYS A 42 -5.14 -3.55 15.49
N ASN A 43 -4.39 -4.20 14.61
CA ASN A 43 -3.51 -5.29 15.01
C ASN A 43 -2.21 -4.73 15.60
N THR A 44 -2.09 -4.81 16.92
CA THR A 44 -0.96 -4.22 17.65
C THR A 44 0.36 -4.96 17.44
N GLU A 45 0.33 -6.15 16.88
CA GLU A 45 1.55 -6.85 16.47
C GLU A 45 2.15 -6.23 15.20
N LEU A 46 1.30 -5.65 14.34
CA LEU A 46 1.72 -5.03 13.10
C LEU A 46 2.02 -3.55 13.27
N THR A 47 1.19 -2.85 14.01
CA THR A 47 1.31 -1.40 14.15
C THR A 47 0.86 -0.97 15.54
N SER A 48 1.66 -0.14 16.20
CA SER A 48 1.37 0.28 17.55
C SER A 48 0.26 1.33 17.63
N ASP A 49 0.10 2.16 16.58
CA ASP A 49 -0.87 3.26 16.61
C ASP A 49 -1.88 3.23 15.45
N GLY A 50 -1.80 2.25 14.57
CA GLY A 50 -2.70 2.14 13.42
C GLY A 50 -2.14 2.72 12.12
N THR A 51 -0.92 3.26 12.15
CA THR A 51 -0.26 3.75 10.93
C THR A 51 0.10 2.57 10.03
N ILE A 52 -0.17 2.69 8.73
CA ILE A 52 0.08 1.62 7.77
C ILE A 52 0.58 2.19 6.45
N VAL A 53 1.53 1.49 5.86
CA VAL A 53 2.07 1.77 4.53
C VAL A 53 1.70 0.62 3.62
N LEU A 54 1.11 0.93 2.48
CA LEU A 54 0.79 -0.06 1.46
C LEU A 54 1.51 0.31 0.18
N THR A 55 2.24 -0.66 -0.39
CA THR A 55 2.90 -0.48 -1.68
C THR A 55 2.31 -1.49 -2.66
N PHE A 56 1.75 -0.99 -3.75
CA PHE A 56 1.20 -1.85 -4.81
C PHE A 56 2.32 -2.63 -5.48
N TRP A 57 2.15 -3.94 -5.57
CA TRP A 57 3.23 -4.87 -5.87
C TRP A 57 2.67 -6.11 -6.57
N CYS A 58 3.49 -6.80 -7.34
CA CYS A 58 3.14 -8.13 -7.85
C CYS A 58 4.41 -8.91 -8.17
N THR A 59 4.28 -10.20 -8.35
CA THR A 59 5.43 -11.09 -8.59
C THR A 59 6.06 -10.87 -9.97
N PHE A 60 5.26 -10.47 -10.94
CA PHE A 60 5.71 -10.29 -12.33
C PHE A 60 6.03 -8.83 -12.69
N CYS A 61 6.14 -7.97 -11.71
CA CYS A 61 6.37 -6.56 -11.93
C CYS A 61 7.86 -6.23 -11.94
N HIS A 62 8.36 -5.75 -13.08
CA HIS A 62 9.76 -5.39 -13.21
C HIS A 62 10.16 -4.26 -12.26
N SER A 63 9.36 -3.20 -12.18
CA SER A 63 9.66 -2.07 -11.31
C SER A 63 9.63 -2.44 -9.83
N CYS A 64 8.83 -3.42 -9.45
CA CYS A 64 8.79 -3.90 -8.06
C CYS A 64 10.13 -4.49 -7.64
N ARG A 65 10.83 -5.17 -8.56
CA ARG A 65 12.13 -5.78 -8.24
C ARG A 65 13.16 -4.73 -7.83
N HIS A 66 13.02 -3.50 -8.32
CA HIS A 66 13.92 -2.41 -7.92
C HIS A 66 13.65 -1.89 -6.52
N VAL A 67 12.45 -2.08 -5.99
CA VAL A 67 12.07 -1.60 -4.66
C VAL A 67 11.98 -2.71 -3.61
N ASP A 68 12.00 -3.97 -4.02
CA ASP A 68 11.77 -5.12 -3.11
C ASP A 68 12.61 -5.04 -1.84
N GLN A 69 13.92 -4.87 -1.98
CA GLN A 69 14.81 -4.88 -0.82
C GLN A 69 14.61 -3.65 0.07
N SER A 70 14.42 -2.49 -0.53
CA SER A 70 14.17 -1.26 0.23
C SER A 70 12.83 -1.33 0.95
N LEU A 71 11.82 -1.88 0.31
CA LEU A 71 10.51 -2.08 0.91
C LEU A 71 10.59 -3.05 2.09
N ASN A 72 11.32 -4.15 1.92
CA ASN A 72 11.48 -5.13 2.99
C ASN A 72 12.26 -4.55 4.16
N LYS A 73 13.29 -3.76 3.89
CA LYS A 73 14.06 -3.07 4.95
C LYS A 73 13.20 -2.06 5.69
N LEU A 74 12.34 -1.33 4.98
CA LEU A 74 11.42 -0.40 5.60
C LEU A 74 10.49 -1.15 6.56
N ALA A 75 9.95 -2.29 6.12
CA ALA A 75 9.09 -3.11 6.95
C ALA A 75 9.80 -3.62 8.20
N GLN A 76 11.04 -4.06 8.06
CA GLN A 76 11.83 -4.54 9.19
C GLN A 76 12.15 -3.42 10.17
N HIS A 77 12.52 -2.26 9.66
CA HIS A 77 12.90 -1.11 10.48
C HIS A 77 11.74 -0.61 11.34
N TYR A 78 10.53 -0.62 10.80
CA TYR A 78 9.34 -0.13 11.50
C TYR A 78 8.48 -1.22 12.11
N LYS A 79 8.96 -2.45 12.13
CA LYS A 79 8.22 -3.59 12.67
C LYS A 79 7.69 -3.29 14.07
N GLY A 80 6.38 -3.44 14.26
CA GLY A 80 5.74 -3.17 15.53
C GLY A 80 5.36 -1.70 15.75
N LYS A 81 5.92 -0.78 14.97
CA LYS A 81 5.58 0.65 15.05
C LYS A 81 4.56 1.01 13.98
N ALA A 82 4.82 0.63 12.74
CA ALA A 82 3.93 0.84 11.62
C ALA A 82 3.91 -0.42 10.78
N ALA A 83 2.75 -0.78 10.25
CA ALA A 83 2.65 -1.90 9.34
C ALA A 83 3.10 -1.48 7.95
N VAL A 84 4.02 -2.21 7.35
CA VAL A 84 4.47 -1.99 5.97
C VAL A 84 4.15 -3.25 5.20
N ILE A 85 3.24 -3.14 4.23
CA ILE A 85 2.64 -4.28 3.56
C ILE A 85 2.72 -4.09 2.04
N ALA A 86 3.11 -5.16 1.35
CA ALA A 86 3.01 -5.21 -0.11
C ALA A 86 1.57 -5.58 -0.46
N LEU A 87 0.94 -4.82 -1.33
CA LEU A 87 -0.45 -5.03 -1.71
C LEU A 87 -0.52 -5.49 -3.16
N ASP A 88 -0.88 -6.75 -3.34
CA ASP A 88 -1.01 -7.34 -4.68
C ASP A 88 -2.46 -7.26 -5.14
N ALA A 89 -2.72 -6.33 -6.03
CA ALA A 89 -4.05 -6.12 -6.60
C ALA A 89 -4.24 -6.87 -7.92
N SER A 90 -3.29 -7.73 -8.29
CA SER A 90 -3.37 -8.49 -9.53
C SER A 90 -4.42 -9.60 -9.43
N ASP A 91 -5.16 -9.77 -10.52
CA ASP A 91 -6.07 -10.89 -10.62
C ASP A 91 -5.25 -12.16 -10.94
N GLY A 92 -5.52 -13.23 -10.21
CA GLY A 92 -4.94 -14.54 -10.50
C GLY A 92 -3.71 -14.93 -9.70
N GLU A 93 -3.07 -14.03 -8.96
CA GLU A 93 -2.00 -14.43 -8.07
C GLU A 93 -2.58 -15.05 -6.79
N THR A 94 -2.01 -16.17 -6.37
CA THR A 94 -2.48 -16.90 -5.18
C THR A 94 -1.54 -16.69 -4.01
N THR A 95 -2.03 -16.96 -2.80
CA THR A 95 -1.20 -16.95 -1.59
C THR A 95 0.03 -17.85 -1.77
N GLU A 96 -0.15 -19.02 -2.33
CA GLU A 96 0.95 -19.97 -2.55
C GLU A 96 2.02 -19.37 -3.45
N GLU A 97 1.61 -18.76 -4.55
CA GLU A 97 2.55 -18.17 -5.51
C GLU A 97 3.33 -17.00 -4.90
N VAL A 98 2.64 -16.08 -4.21
CA VAL A 98 3.33 -14.94 -3.61
C VAL A 98 4.23 -15.36 -2.45
N THR A 99 3.83 -16.35 -1.68
CA THR A 99 4.64 -16.88 -0.57
C THR A 99 5.93 -17.52 -1.09
N ARG A 100 5.80 -18.33 -2.14
CA ARG A 100 6.95 -18.97 -2.78
C ARG A 100 7.92 -17.93 -3.34
N PHE A 101 7.38 -16.92 -4.01
CA PHE A 101 8.18 -15.84 -4.58
C PHE A 101 8.90 -15.05 -3.48
N ALA A 102 8.19 -14.69 -2.42
CA ALA A 102 8.76 -13.95 -1.29
C ALA A 102 9.91 -14.70 -0.66
N LYS A 103 9.73 -16.01 -0.44
CA LYS A 103 10.77 -16.87 0.14
C LYS A 103 12.00 -16.89 -0.77
N LYS A 104 11.79 -17.03 -2.07
CA LYS A 104 12.89 -17.07 -3.04
C LYS A 104 13.66 -15.75 -3.05
N LYS A 105 12.98 -14.62 -2.86
CA LYS A 105 13.60 -13.30 -2.88
C LYS A 105 14.03 -12.79 -1.51
N GLY A 106 13.80 -13.56 -0.45
CA GLY A 106 14.17 -13.16 0.90
C GLY A 106 13.29 -12.06 1.48
N LEU A 107 12.04 -11.95 1.02
CA LEU A 107 11.11 -10.95 1.49
C LEU A 107 10.33 -11.50 2.68
N THR A 108 10.31 -10.76 3.77
CA THR A 108 9.65 -11.18 5.02
C THR A 108 8.44 -10.33 5.38
N LEU A 109 8.24 -9.21 4.69
CA LEU A 109 7.09 -8.35 4.95
C LEU A 109 5.79 -9.07 4.53
N PRO A 110 4.66 -8.71 5.16
CA PRO A 110 3.38 -9.28 4.76
C PRO A 110 3.02 -8.90 3.32
N ILE A 111 2.45 -9.83 2.59
CA ILE A 111 1.94 -9.60 1.24
C ILE A 111 0.43 -9.84 1.29
N ALA A 112 -0.33 -8.80 1.01
CA ALA A 112 -1.78 -8.84 1.02
C ALA A 112 -2.30 -8.96 -0.40
N LEU A 113 -3.25 -9.87 -0.62
CA LEU A 113 -3.89 -10.04 -1.91
C LEU A 113 -5.20 -9.25 -1.93
N ASN A 114 -5.39 -8.44 -2.96
CA ASN A 114 -6.64 -7.70 -3.20
C ASN A 114 -7.05 -7.93 -4.66
N ALA A 115 -7.43 -9.16 -4.97
CA ALA A 115 -7.73 -9.59 -6.34
C ALA A 115 -8.90 -8.85 -6.97
N SER A 116 -9.81 -8.30 -6.16
CA SER A 116 -10.92 -7.51 -6.67
C SER A 116 -10.46 -6.16 -7.26
N GLY A 117 -9.26 -5.70 -6.89
CA GLY A 117 -8.76 -4.41 -7.32
C GLY A 117 -9.37 -3.22 -6.59
N SER A 118 -10.18 -3.45 -5.56
CA SER A 118 -10.87 -2.37 -4.85
C SER A 118 -9.92 -1.35 -4.24
N ALA A 119 -8.79 -1.79 -3.70
CA ALA A 119 -7.80 -0.88 -3.12
C ALA A 119 -7.19 0.02 -4.19
N ALA A 120 -6.87 -0.53 -5.36
CA ALA A 120 -6.33 0.28 -6.46
C ALA A 120 -7.33 1.36 -6.89
N ASP A 121 -8.61 1.05 -6.89
CA ASP A 121 -9.65 2.02 -7.23
C ASP A 121 -9.72 3.14 -6.20
N ILE A 122 -9.69 2.79 -4.93
CA ILE A 122 -9.75 3.77 -3.83
C ILE A 122 -8.62 4.79 -3.95
N PHE A 123 -7.41 4.32 -4.18
CA PHE A 123 -6.22 5.19 -4.23
C PHE A 123 -5.92 5.72 -5.62
N GLY A 124 -6.64 5.28 -6.64
CA GLY A 124 -6.36 5.64 -8.01
C GLY A 124 -5.01 5.10 -8.48
N ALA A 125 -4.57 3.97 -7.92
CA ALA A 125 -3.29 3.38 -8.25
C ALA A 125 -3.37 2.65 -9.59
N LYS A 126 -2.58 3.08 -10.55
CA LYS A 126 -2.52 2.49 -11.89
C LYS A 126 -1.17 1.83 -12.16
N VAL A 127 -0.20 2.13 -11.33
CA VAL A 127 1.18 1.68 -11.52
C VAL A 127 1.61 0.94 -10.26
N THR A 128 2.21 -0.23 -10.44
CA THR A 128 2.83 -0.93 -9.31
C THR A 128 3.96 -0.07 -8.74
N THR A 129 4.30 -0.29 -7.48
CA THR A 129 5.15 0.53 -6.64
C THR A 129 4.50 1.83 -6.15
N THR A 130 3.30 2.17 -6.60
CA THR A 130 2.54 3.24 -5.96
C THR A 130 2.41 2.91 -4.48
N THR A 131 2.72 3.88 -3.63
CA THR A 131 2.76 3.71 -2.19
C THR A 131 1.83 4.71 -1.52
N VAL A 132 1.09 4.25 -0.52
CA VAL A 132 0.23 5.11 0.28
C VAL A 132 0.61 4.99 1.74
N VAL A 133 0.51 6.08 2.47
CA VAL A 133 0.70 6.12 3.93
C VAL A 133 -0.60 6.60 4.56
N ILE A 134 -1.11 5.80 5.47
CA ILE A 134 -2.37 6.05 6.18
C ILE A 134 -2.03 6.24 7.66
N ASP A 135 -2.48 7.34 8.24
CA ASP A 135 -2.13 7.67 9.62
C ASP A 135 -3.00 6.91 10.63
N LYS A 136 -2.71 7.14 11.90
CA LYS A 136 -3.41 6.48 13.01
C LYS A 136 -4.90 6.77 13.06
N GLN A 137 -5.35 7.81 12.38
CA GLN A 137 -6.77 8.17 12.33
C GLN A 137 -7.46 7.61 11.09
N GLY A 138 -6.72 6.90 10.24
CA GLY A 138 -7.26 6.32 9.01
C GLY A 138 -7.30 7.30 7.84
N VAL A 139 -6.53 8.38 7.92
CA VAL A 139 -6.50 9.43 6.93
C VAL A 139 -5.32 9.24 5.97
N LEU A 140 -5.55 9.41 4.69
CA LEU A 140 -4.51 9.31 3.67
C LEU A 140 -3.57 10.52 3.76
N ARG A 141 -2.29 10.27 3.99
CA ARG A 141 -1.29 11.32 4.13
C ARG A 141 -0.27 11.36 3.00
N TYR A 142 -0.09 10.27 2.29
CA TYR A 142 0.82 10.22 1.16
C TYR A 142 0.29 9.28 0.11
N CYS A 143 0.46 9.65 -1.15
CA CYS A 143 0.17 8.77 -2.28
C CYS A 143 1.11 9.10 -3.44
N GLY A 144 1.91 8.12 -3.86
CA GLY A 144 2.83 8.36 -4.97
C GLY A 144 3.92 7.30 -5.06
N GLN A 145 5.07 7.70 -5.52
CA GLN A 145 6.23 6.82 -5.68
C GLN A 145 6.72 6.31 -4.32
N PHE A 146 7.16 5.07 -4.29
CA PHE A 146 7.90 4.57 -3.13
C PHE A 146 9.17 5.40 -2.91
N GLY A 147 9.81 5.77 -4.01
CA GLY A 147 11.04 6.53 -3.96
C GLY A 147 12.28 5.66 -4.06
N ASN A 148 13.40 6.25 -3.78
CA ASN A 148 14.71 5.60 -3.83
C ASN A 148 15.63 6.21 -2.76
N ALA A 149 16.90 5.82 -2.71
CA ALA A 149 17.83 6.33 -1.70
C ALA A 149 18.02 7.84 -1.77
N ARG A 150 17.94 8.40 -2.98
CA ARG A 150 18.10 9.84 -3.19
C ARG A 150 16.85 10.63 -2.82
N HIS A 151 15.67 10.05 -3.10
CA HIS A 151 14.38 10.65 -2.80
C HIS A 151 13.51 9.61 -2.10
N PRO A 152 13.71 9.37 -0.79
CA PRO A 152 12.97 8.33 -0.06
C PRO A 152 11.59 8.83 0.35
N PHE A 153 10.72 9.04 -0.63
CA PHE A 153 9.40 9.64 -0.42
C PHE A 153 8.54 8.89 0.60
N ALA A 154 8.46 7.57 0.48
CA ALA A 154 7.63 6.78 1.39
C ALA A 154 8.16 6.82 2.82
N GLN A 155 9.47 6.68 2.99
CA GLN A 155 10.08 6.74 4.31
C GLN A 155 9.92 8.10 4.95
N ASN A 156 10.13 9.18 4.20
CA ASN A 156 9.95 10.54 4.70
C ASN A 156 8.51 10.78 5.13
N ALA A 157 7.55 10.32 4.35
CA ALA A 157 6.13 10.44 4.69
C ALA A 157 5.80 9.67 5.97
N LEU A 158 6.29 8.43 6.07
CA LEU A 158 6.06 7.60 7.24
C LEU A 158 6.64 8.24 8.50
N GLU A 159 7.88 8.73 8.43
CA GLU A 159 8.53 9.41 9.54
C GLU A 159 7.71 10.62 10.02
N ALA A 160 7.25 11.46 9.08
CA ALA A 160 6.45 12.63 9.41
C ALA A 160 5.15 12.22 10.10
N VAL A 161 4.47 11.22 9.57
CA VAL A 161 3.20 10.73 10.12
C VAL A 161 3.39 10.19 11.54
N LEU A 162 4.44 9.41 11.76
CA LEU A 162 4.69 8.83 13.08
C LEU A 162 5.05 9.89 14.12
N GLN A 163 5.59 11.02 13.70
CA GLN A 163 5.93 12.14 14.57
C GLN A 163 4.81 13.16 14.70
N GLY A 164 3.66 12.91 14.05
CA GLY A 164 2.54 13.84 14.07
C GLY A 164 2.78 15.11 13.26
N GLN A 165 3.71 15.07 12.33
CA GLN A 165 4.07 16.21 11.50
C GLN A 165 3.39 16.14 10.13
N THR A 166 3.23 17.30 9.48
CA THR A 166 2.73 17.36 8.12
C THR A 166 3.73 16.73 7.15
N VAL A 167 3.23 15.96 6.20
CA VAL A 167 4.06 15.40 5.14
C VAL A 167 4.36 16.49 4.12
N LYS A 168 5.64 16.83 3.95
CA LYS A 168 6.04 17.92 3.06
C LYS A 168 5.74 17.64 1.60
N VAL A 169 5.99 16.41 1.17
CA VAL A 169 5.68 15.96 -0.19
C VAL A 169 4.63 14.88 -0.08
N ALA A 170 3.36 15.29 -0.13
CA ALA A 170 2.23 14.39 0.09
C ALA A 170 1.84 13.61 -1.16
N GLU A 171 2.18 14.09 -2.33
CA GLU A 171 1.90 13.41 -3.59
C GLU A 171 3.10 13.49 -4.51
N THR A 172 3.37 12.39 -5.22
CA THR A 172 4.33 12.36 -6.30
C THR A 172 3.71 11.64 -7.47
N LYS A 173 4.09 12.02 -8.70
CA LYS A 173 3.58 11.36 -9.89
C LYS A 173 4.50 10.25 -10.32
N HIS A 174 3.91 9.09 -10.65
CA HIS A 174 4.64 8.06 -11.34
C HIS A 174 4.82 8.47 -12.79
N ARG A 175 6.00 8.28 -13.29
CA ARG A 175 6.23 8.30 -14.72
C ARG A 175 6.10 6.87 -15.19
N GLY A 176 5.09 6.63 -15.98
CA GLY A 176 4.74 5.31 -16.46
C GLY A 176 5.84 4.59 -17.18
#